data_a466421e6f179e1473966040342998a8
#
_entry.id   a466421e6f179e1473966040342998a8
#
_cell.length_a   1.000
_cell.length_b   1.000
_cell.length_c   1.000
_cell.angle_alpha   90.00
_cell.angle_beta   90.00
_cell.angle_gamma   90.00
#
_symmetry.space_group_name_H-M   'P 1'
#
loop_
_entity.id
_entity.type
_entity.pdbx_description
1 polymer ?
#
loop_
_entity_poly.entity_id
_entity_poly.type
_entity_poly.pdbx_seq_one_letter_code
_entity_poly.pdbx_strand_id
1 'polypeptide(L)'
;MLWCVVRYGIGYLDYKVFGFAFIHGEARKTFMTMDDNLALVRAVNDKAYTYLFDQKCAFNERFHRFLGREWLDLRTADVAAFADFIKDREDFFAKEVDSFGGQGVSRVFVEEYPDASALYHQLRGRGQYLVEETIRQHPEMERLHPGSINTLRVVTLLTNGEPYVMYAPVSY
;
A
#
# COMPACT_ATOMS: atom_id res chain seq x y z
N MET A 1 -24.53 -0.77 -21.11
CA MET A 1 -24.02 -0.96 -19.74
C MET A 1 -24.83 -1.98 -18.94
N LEU A 2 -26.13 -1.78 -18.66
CA LEU A 2 -26.97 -2.70 -17.85
C LEU A 2 -26.91 -4.16 -18.29
N TRP A 3 -26.96 -4.42 -19.59
CA TRP A 3 -26.83 -5.77 -20.13
C TRP A 3 -25.45 -6.39 -19.79
N CYS A 4 -24.38 -5.61 -19.79
CA CYS A 4 -23.04 -6.09 -19.42
C CYS A 4 -22.94 -6.43 -17.92
N VAL A 5 -23.64 -5.68 -17.06
CA VAL A 5 -23.73 -6.00 -15.62
C VAL A 5 -24.36 -7.39 -15.45
N VAL A 6 -25.51 -7.62 -16.08
CA VAL A 6 -26.24 -8.90 -15.94
C VAL A 6 -25.48 -10.07 -16.60
N ARG A 7 -24.84 -9.83 -17.74
CA ARG A 7 -24.22 -10.91 -18.55
C ARG A 7 -22.80 -11.26 -18.13
N TYR A 8 -22.01 -10.27 -17.61
CA TYR A 8 -20.58 -10.41 -17.30
C TYR A 8 -20.25 -10.03 -15.86
N GLY A 9 -21.21 -9.67 -15.00
CA GLY A 9 -20.95 -9.26 -13.63
C GLY A 9 -20.11 -7.97 -13.49
N ILE A 10 -20.07 -7.13 -14.55
CA ILE A 10 -19.15 -5.99 -14.61
C ILE A 10 -19.75 -4.74 -13.94
N GLY A 11 -19.01 -4.15 -13.00
CA GLY A 11 -19.37 -2.87 -12.38
C GLY A 11 -19.21 -1.67 -13.31
N TYR A 12 -19.76 -0.53 -12.91
CA TYR A 12 -19.66 0.73 -13.70
C TYR A 12 -18.21 1.16 -13.96
N LEU A 13 -17.36 1.05 -12.94
CA LEU A 13 -15.96 1.44 -13.04
C LEU A 13 -15.22 0.55 -14.04
N ASP A 14 -15.34 -0.78 -13.88
CA ASP A 14 -14.73 -1.75 -14.80
C ASP A 14 -15.22 -1.56 -16.23
N TYR A 15 -16.53 -1.30 -16.40
CA TYR A 15 -17.10 -1.03 -17.73
C TYR A 15 -16.40 0.12 -18.45
N LYS A 16 -16.06 1.19 -17.70
CA LYS A 16 -15.32 2.35 -18.24
C LYS A 16 -13.84 2.03 -18.47
N VAL A 17 -13.18 1.50 -17.45
CA VAL A 17 -11.72 1.24 -17.46
C VAL A 17 -11.36 0.24 -18.57
N PHE A 18 -12.15 -0.82 -18.72
CA PHE A 18 -11.90 -1.84 -19.76
C PHE A 18 -12.41 -1.44 -21.14
N GLY A 19 -13.05 -0.29 -21.29
CA GLY A 19 -13.56 0.16 -22.57
C GLY A 19 -14.67 -0.73 -23.14
N PHE A 20 -15.52 -1.32 -22.30
CA PHE A 20 -16.57 -2.27 -22.70
C PHE A 20 -17.59 -1.72 -23.70
N ALA A 21 -17.66 -0.39 -23.85
CA ALA A 21 -18.45 0.24 -24.90
C ALA A 21 -17.95 -0.15 -26.32
N PHE A 22 -16.64 -0.38 -26.45
CA PHE A 22 -15.95 -0.63 -27.72
C PHE A 22 -15.55 -2.10 -27.92
N ILE A 23 -15.60 -2.91 -26.87
CA ILE A 23 -15.23 -4.33 -26.89
C ILE A 23 -16.51 -5.18 -27.01
N HIS A 24 -16.49 -6.20 -27.86
CA HIS A 24 -17.66 -7.03 -28.15
C HIS A 24 -17.34 -8.54 -28.08
N GLY A 25 -18.38 -9.33 -27.93
CA GLY A 25 -18.34 -10.80 -28.05
C GLY A 25 -17.38 -11.45 -27.04
N GLU A 26 -16.59 -12.39 -27.53
CA GLU A 26 -15.66 -13.19 -26.72
C GLU A 26 -14.57 -12.37 -26.05
N ALA A 27 -14.14 -11.25 -26.69
CA ALA A 27 -13.13 -10.37 -26.11
C ALA A 27 -13.55 -9.81 -24.72
N ARG A 28 -14.84 -9.66 -24.45
CA ARG A 28 -15.32 -9.25 -23.11
C ARG A 28 -15.07 -10.29 -22.02
N LYS A 29 -14.97 -11.57 -22.39
CA LYS A 29 -14.74 -12.66 -21.44
C LYS A 29 -13.27 -12.79 -21.03
N THR A 30 -12.36 -12.11 -21.71
CA THR A 30 -10.93 -12.13 -21.38
C THR A 30 -10.56 -11.16 -20.24
N PHE A 31 -11.49 -10.33 -19.82
CA PHE A 31 -11.28 -9.40 -18.71
C PHE A 31 -11.74 -10.02 -17.39
N MET A 32 -10.87 -9.93 -16.40
CA MET A 32 -11.18 -10.28 -15.03
C MET A 32 -11.97 -9.14 -14.39
N THR A 33 -13.21 -9.40 -14.01
CA THR A 33 -14.04 -8.43 -13.28
C THR A 33 -13.62 -8.33 -11.82
N MET A 34 -14.13 -7.33 -11.09
CA MET A 34 -13.89 -7.22 -9.65
C MET A 34 -14.37 -8.47 -8.91
N ASP A 35 -15.54 -9.02 -9.31
CA ASP A 35 -16.09 -10.24 -8.69
C ASP A 35 -15.21 -11.47 -8.97
N ASP A 36 -14.68 -11.60 -10.20
CA ASP A 36 -13.75 -12.68 -10.55
C ASP A 36 -12.45 -12.56 -9.73
N ASN A 37 -11.92 -11.35 -9.59
CA ASN A 37 -10.74 -11.10 -8.78
C ASN A 37 -10.96 -11.44 -7.31
N LEU A 38 -12.09 -11.03 -6.73
CA LEU A 38 -12.45 -11.39 -5.35
C LEU A 38 -12.63 -12.90 -5.16
N ALA A 39 -13.23 -13.57 -6.13
CA ALA A 39 -13.37 -15.02 -6.11
C ALA A 39 -12.00 -15.72 -6.16
N LEU A 40 -11.11 -15.27 -7.05
CA LEU A 40 -9.75 -15.79 -7.15
C LEU A 40 -8.97 -15.58 -5.84
N VAL A 41 -8.95 -14.36 -5.30
CA VAL A 41 -8.27 -14.04 -4.05
C VAL A 41 -8.76 -14.93 -2.90
N ARG A 42 -10.07 -15.15 -2.80
CA ARG A 42 -10.68 -16.05 -1.78
C ARG A 42 -10.30 -17.51 -1.96
N ALA A 43 -10.07 -17.94 -3.21
CA ALA A 43 -9.73 -19.33 -3.52
C ALA A 43 -8.24 -19.64 -3.29
N VAL A 44 -7.34 -18.67 -3.52
CA VAL A 44 -5.89 -18.91 -3.52
C VAL A 44 -5.17 -18.35 -2.29
N ASN A 45 -5.75 -17.37 -1.59
CA ASN A 45 -5.12 -16.78 -0.41
C ASN A 45 -5.56 -17.49 0.87
N ASP A 46 -4.59 -17.85 1.69
CA ASP A 46 -4.85 -18.35 3.04
C ASP A 46 -5.24 -17.19 3.96
N LYS A 47 -6.46 -17.25 4.50
CA LYS A 47 -7.01 -16.24 5.41
C LYS A 47 -6.18 -16.05 6.68
N ALA A 48 -5.46 -17.10 7.12
CA ALA A 48 -4.62 -17.04 8.31
C ALA A 48 -3.47 -16.02 8.16
N TYR A 49 -3.09 -15.64 6.94
CA TYR A 49 -2.01 -14.68 6.66
C TYR A 49 -2.49 -13.32 6.17
N THR A 50 -3.80 -13.11 6.01
CA THR A 50 -4.35 -11.85 5.49
C THR A 50 -3.95 -10.66 6.37
N TYR A 51 -3.91 -10.84 7.70
CA TYR A 51 -3.51 -9.78 8.63
C TYR A 51 -2.12 -9.20 8.37
N LEU A 52 -1.20 -9.98 7.80
CA LEU A 52 0.14 -9.50 7.44
C LEU A 52 0.10 -8.39 6.38
N PHE A 53 -0.94 -8.37 5.55
CA PHE A 53 -1.11 -7.38 4.49
C PHE A 53 -2.09 -6.27 4.87
N ASP A 54 -2.97 -6.52 5.83
CA ASP A 54 -3.93 -5.54 6.32
C ASP A 54 -3.33 -4.63 7.40
N GLN A 55 -2.39 -5.14 8.21
CA GLN A 55 -1.74 -4.40 9.28
C GLN A 55 -0.29 -4.03 8.94
N LYS A 56 -0.05 -2.74 8.69
CA LYS A 56 1.25 -2.24 8.26
C LYS A 56 2.40 -2.57 9.21
N CYS A 57 2.18 -2.51 10.53
CA CYS A 57 3.23 -2.87 11.49
C CYS A 57 3.56 -4.37 11.45
N ALA A 58 2.54 -5.25 11.34
CA ALA A 58 2.76 -6.69 11.20
C ALA A 58 3.52 -7.02 9.90
N PHE A 59 3.19 -6.31 8.81
CA PHE A 59 3.93 -6.40 7.55
C PHE A 59 5.39 -5.98 7.74
N ASN A 60 5.63 -4.81 8.32
CA ASN A 60 6.96 -4.26 8.53
C ASN A 60 7.82 -5.19 9.41
N GLU A 61 7.27 -5.74 10.47
CA GLU A 61 7.95 -6.70 11.33
C GLU A 61 8.31 -7.99 10.58
N ARG A 62 7.35 -8.57 9.86
CA ARG A 62 7.53 -9.83 9.12
C ARG A 62 8.54 -9.69 7.99
N PHE A 63 8.51 -8.56 7.29
CA PHE A 63 9.32 -8.29 6.10
C PHE A 63 10.45 -7.29 6.33
N HIS A 64 10.85 -7.05 7.59
CA HIS A 64 11.87 -6.06 7.98
C HIS A 64 13.14 -6.10 7.13
N ARG A 65 13.58 -7.29 6.72
CA ARG A 65 14.79 -7.49 5.89
C ARG A 65 14.68 -6.88 4.48
N PHE A 66 13.49 -6.58 4.04
CA PHE A 66 13.19 -6.09 2.68
C PHE A 66 12.69 -4.65 2.65
N LEU A 67 12.46 -4.02 3.80
CA LEU A 67 11.86 -2.68 3.84
C LEU A 67 12.79 -1.58 3.34
N GLY A 68 14.08 -1.68 3.61
CA GLY A 68 15.08 -0.67 3.21
C GLY A 68 14.87 0.71 3.82
N ARG A 69 14.07 0.83 4.90
CA ARG A 69 13.81 2.06 5.66
C ARG A 69 13.56 1.75 7.12
N GLU A 70 13.83 2.70 7.98
CA GLU A 70 13.49 2.62 9.39
C GLU A 70 12.02 2.93 9.65
N TRP A 71 11.49 2.34 10.69
CA TRP A 71 10.11 2.54 11.12
C TRP A 71 9.96 2.31 12.62
N LEU A 72 8.89 2.86 13.21
CA LEU A 72 8.58 2.70 14.62
C LEU A 72 7.06 2.60 14.82
N ASP A 73 6.63 1.71 15.72
CA ASP A 73 5.23 1.58 16.15
C ASP A 73 5.03 2.36 17.46
N LEU A 74 4.33 3.48 17.39
CA LEU A 74 4.07 4.34 18.55
C LEU A 74 3.10 3.73 19.57
N ARG A 75 2.49 2.57 19.29
CA ARG A 75 1.69 1.85 20.30
C ARG A 75 2.56 1.16 21.34
N THR A 76 3.76 0.76 20.94
CA THR A 76 4.73 0.02 21.77
C THR A 76 5.97 0.85 22.12
N ALA A 77 6.35 1.80 21.29
CA ALA A 77 7.46 2.70 21.55
C ALA A 77 7.06 3.83 22.50
N ASP A 78 7.99 4.25 23.32
CA ASP A 78 7.85 5.41 24.18
C ASP A 78 8.35 6.71 23.51
N VAL A 79 8.20 7.85 24.23
CA VAL A 79 8.63 9.15 23.76
C VAL A 79 10.14 9.20 23.52
N ALA A 80 10.95 8.49 24.32
CA ALA A 80 12.41 8.51 24.17
C ALA A 80 12.85 7.80 22.89
N ALA A 81 12.27 6.64 22.58
CA ALA A 81 12.49 5.91 21.33
C ALA A 81 12.03 6.73 20.12
N PHE A 82 10.90 7.43 20.24
CA PHE A 82 10.43 8.33 19.18
C PHE A 82 11.35 9.53 18.98
N ALA A 83 11.84 10.15 20.05
CA ALA A 83 12.79 11.25 19.98
C ALA A 83 14.09 10.83 19.30
N ASP A 84 14.60 9.63 19.59
CA ASP A 84 15.78 9.07 18.92
C ASP A 84 15.51 8.79 17.43
N PHE A 85 14.32 8.27 17.09
CA PHE A 85 13.91 8.05 15.71
C PHE A 85 13.90 9.34 14.87
N ILE A 86 13.45 10.48 15.42
CA ILE A 86 13.33 11.75 14.65
C ILE A 86 14.57 12.62 14.72
N LYS A 87 15.56 12.31 15.57
CA LYS A 87 16.70 13.17 15.95
C LYS A 87 17.47 13.77 14.76
N ASP A 88 17.74 12.96 13.74
CA ASP A 88 18.56 13.36 12.59
C ASP A 88 17.72 13.42 11.29
N ARG A 89 16.38 13.55 11.42
CA ARG A 89 15.45 13.61 10.31
C ARG A 89 14.83 14.98 10.15
N GLU A 90 14.77 15.46 8.94
CA GLU A 90 14.01 16.67 8.60
C GLU A 90 12.53 16.37 8.55
N ASP A 91 12.18 15.18 8.04
CA ASP A 91 10.79 14.73 7.87
C ASP A 91 10.66 13.20 7.95
N PHE A 92 9.44 12.77 8.11
CA PHE A 92 9.04 11.36 8.08
C PHE A 92 7.56 11.22 7.69
N PHE A 93 7.11 10.00 7.43
CA PHE A 93 5.71 9.69 7.19
C PHE A 93 5.05 9.09 8.43
N ALA A 94 3.92 9.67 8.84
CA ALA A 94 3.05 9.13 9.88
C ALA A 94 1.79 8.51 9.24
N LYS A 95 1.40 7.33 9.72
CA LYS A 95 0.32 6.53 9.10
C LYS A 95 -0.56 5.87 10.17
N GLU A 96 -1.84 5.75 9.86
CA GLU A 96 -2.71 4.81 10.55
C GLU A 96 -2.32 3.36 10.19
N VAL A 97 -2.43 2.45 11.15
CA VAL A 97 -1.93 1.07 10.98
C VAL A 97 -2.77 0.26 10.00
N ASP A 98 -4.08 0.46 10.02
CA ASP A 98 -5.10 -0.35 9.32
C ASP A 98 -5.85 0.39 8.20
N SER A 99 -5.41 1.60 7.84
CA SER A 99 -6.01 2.38 6.74
C SER A 99 -5.50 1.96 5.37
N PHE A 100 -6.30 2.21 4.32
CA PHE A 100 -6.02 1.86 2.93
C PHE A 100 -6.11 3.07 2.00
N GLY A 101 -5.52 2.94 0.80
CA GLY A 101 -5.68 3.92 -0.26
C GLY A 101 -5.11 5.32 0.05
N GLY A 102 -4.06 5.39 0.87
CA GLY A 102 -3.44 6.67 1.25
C GLY A 102 -4.18 7.46 2.32
N GLN A 103 -5.30 6.94 2.84
CA GLN A 103 -5.99 7.57 3.97
C GLN A 103 -5.14 7.45 5.24
N GLY A 104 -5.27 8.46 6.12
CA GLY A 104 -4.55 8.48 7.40
C GLY A 104 -3.02 8.56 7.26
N VAL A 105 -2.50 8.98 6.09
CA VAL A 105 -1.07 9.18 5.83
C VAL A 105 -0.76 10.68 5.79
N SER A 106 0.24 11.11 6.52
CA SER A 106 0.76 12.47 6.47
C SER A 106 2.28 12.49 6.44
N ARG A 107 2.85 13.43 5.70
CA ARG A 107 4.25 13.81 5.80
C ARG A 107 4.36 14.83 6.92
N VAL A 108 5.32 14.62 7.82
CA VAL A 108 5.53 15.42 9.02
C VAL A 108 6.93 16.03 8.96
N PHE A 109 7.01 17.35 9.07
CA PHE A 109 8.27 18.06 9.19
C PHE A 109 8.58 18.29 10.66
N VAL A 110 9.74 17.84 11.11
CA VAL A 110 10.11 17.84 12.53
C VAL A 110 10.20 19.26 13.09
N GLU A 111 10.68 20.21 12.28
CA GLU A 111 10.83 21.64 12.64
C GLU A 111 9.50 22.35 12.96
N GLU A 112 8.37 21.83 12.49
CA GLU A 112 7.05 22.43 12.76
C GLU A 112 6.55 22.21 14.20
N TYR A 113 7.29 21.42 14.99
CA TYR A 113 6.88 21.03 16.33
C TYR A 113 7.87 21.47 17.40
N PRO A 114 7.40 21.96 18.56
CA PRO A 114 8.27 22.52 19.60
C PRO A 114 9.17 21.47 20.24
N ASP A 115 8.70 20.25 20.36
CA ASP A 115 9.45 19.11 20.92
C ASP A 115 8.90 17.76 20.49
N ALA A 116 9.71 16.71 20.66
CA ALA A 116 9.36 15.34 20.29
C ALA A 116 8.15 14.80 21.11
N SER A 117 7.98 15.21 22.35
CA SER A 117 6.89 14.74 23.19
C SER A 117 5.54 15.27 22.71
N ALA A 118 5.47 16.56 22.38
CA ALA A 118 4.26 17.17 21.83
C ALA A 118 3.85 16.49 20.52
N LEU A 119 4.82 16.27 19.63
CA LEU A 119 4.58 15.59 18.35
C LEU A 119 4.12 14.13 18.56
N TYR A 120 4.79 13.38 19.44
CA TYR A 120 4.40 12.00 19.78
C TYR A 120 2.94 11.91 20.24
N HIS A 121 2.55 12.75 21.19
CA HIS A 121 1.17 12.75 21.70
C HIS A 121 0.16 13.17 20.64
N GLN A 122 0.51 14.12 19.79
CA GLN A 122 -0.36 14.56 18.70
C GLN A 122 -0.58 13.45 17.67
N LEU A 123 0.45 12.74 17.23
CA LEU A 123 0.32 11.62 16.29
C LEU A 123 -0.55 10.51 16.86
N ARG A 124 -0.31 10.12 18.12
CA ARG A 124 -1.16 9.14 18.81
C ARG A 124 -2.61 9.59 18.93
N GLY A 125 -2.84 10.87 19.23
CA GLY A 125 -4.19 11.46 19.29
C GLY A 125 -4.92 11.44 17.95
N ARG A 126 -4.19 11.42 16.83
CA ARG A 126 -4.72 11.28 15.46
C ARG A 126 -4.86 9.83 15.00
N GLY A 127 -4.48 8.83 15.81
CA GLY A 127 -4.46 7.42 15.42
C GLY A 127 -3.30 7.04 14.47
N GLN A 128 -2.34 7.93 14.27
CA GLN A 128 -1.17 7.70 13.41
C GLN A 128 -0.07 7.03 14.22
N TYR A 129 -0.16 5.72 14.37
CA TYR A 129 0.75 4.94 15.21
C TYR A 129 2.00 4.43 14.49
N LEU A 130 2.00 4.33 13.15
CA LEU A 130 3.16 3.93 12.40
C LEU A 130 3.90 5.16 11.89
N VAL A 131 5.18 5.31 12.26
CA VAL A 131 6.07 6.31 11.67
C VAL A 131 7.15 5.61 10.85
N GLU A 132 7.44 6.14 9.68
CA GLU A 132 8.41 5.57 8.73
C GLU A 132 9.29 6.66 8.15
N GLU A 133 10.56 6.32 7.96
CA GLU A 133 11.51 7.15 7.24
C GLU A 133 11.00 7.51 5.84
N THR A 134 11.26 8.73 5.40
CA THR A 134 10.95 9.17 4.04
C THR A 134 11.81 8.43 3.04
N ILE A 135 11.16 7.72 2.12
CA ILE A 135 11.86 6.97 1.07
C ILE A 135 12.49 7.95 0.09
N ARG A 136 13.76 7.73 -0.21
CA ARG A 136 14.47 8.37 -1.32
C ARG A 136 14.61 7.37 -2.44
N GLN A 137 14.00 7.64 -3.59
CA GLN A 137 14.09 6.72 -4.72
C GLN A 137 15.44 6.81 -5.42
N HIS A 138 15.80 5.73 -6.10
CA HIS A 138 17.02 5.69 -6.90
C HIS A 138 16.93 6.70 -8.06
N PRO A 139 18.00 7.44 -8.41
CA PRO A 139 17.97 8.48 -9.46
C PRO A 139 17.43 8.00 -10.82
N GLU A 140 17.69 6.75 -11.21
CA GLU A 140 17.14 6.21 -12.46
C GLU A 140 15.61 6.04 -12.40
N MET A 141 15.06 5.67 -11.24
CA MET A 141 13.61 5.61 -11.05
C MET A 141 13.00 7.00 -11.03
N GLU A 142 13.68 7.97 -10.41
CA GLU A 142 13.26 9.37 -10.37
C GLU A 142 13.10 9.98 -11.77
N ARG A 143 13.90 9.54 -12.74
CA ARG A 143 13.77 9.98 -14.14
C ARG A 143 12.45 9.62 -14.81
N LEU A 144 11.75 8.60 -14.34
CA LEU A 144 10.43 8.20 -14.85
C LEU A 144 9.37 9.22 -14.41
N HIS A 145 9.36 9.54 -13.13
CA HIS A 145 8.48 10.57 -12.55
C HIS A 145 9.12 11.15 -11.28
N PRO A 146 9.62 12.40 -11.33
CA PRO A 146 10.32 13.01 -10.19
C PRO A 146 9.39 13.48 -9.07
N GLY A 147 8.10 13.66 -9.34
CA GLY A 147 7.13 14.20 -8.38
C GLY A 147 6.55 13.18 -7.39
N SER A 148 6.83 11.89 -7.57
CA SER A 148 6.36 10.82 -6.68
C SER A 148 7.32 9.63 -6.65
N ILE A 149 7.16 8.78 -5.64
CA ILE A 149 7.91 7.51 -5.60
C ILE A 149 7.32 6.55 -6.64
N ASN A 150 8.13 6.18 -7.63
CA ASN A 150 7.78 5.18 -8.60
C ASN A 150 7.83 3.80 -7.96
N THR A 151 6.80 3.00 -8.15
CA THR A 151 6.68 1.68 -7.54
C THR A 151 6.54 0.59 -8.59
N LEU A 152 7.11 -0.58 -8.31
CA LEU A 152 6.89 -1.81 -9.06
C LEU A 152 5.87 -2.66 -8.31
N ARG A 153 4.71 -2.90 -8.90
CA ARG A 153 3.70 -3.80 -8.34
C ARG A 153 3.89 -5.20 -8.91
N VAL A 154 4.60 -6.03 -8.18
CA VAL A 154 4.82 -7.43 -8.60
C VAL A 154 3.63 -8.28 -8.15
N VAL A 155 2.91 -8.84 -9.11
CA VAL A 155 1.80 -9.79 -8.85
C VAL A 155 2.33 -11.20 -9.02
N THR A 156 2.20 -11.99 -7.97
CA THR A 156 2.70 -13.37 -7.92
C THR A 156 1.56 -14.35 -7.65
N LEU A 157 1.72 -15.56 -8.17
CA LEU A 157 0.88 -16.71 -7.87
C LEU A 157 1.78 -17.85 -7.36
N LEU A 158 1.39 -18.47 -6.25
CA LEU A 158 2.06 -19.67 -5.77
C LEU A 158 1.44 -20.90 -6.44
N THR A 159 2.23 -21.64 -7.21
CA THR A 159 1.77 -22.84 -7.92
C THR A 159 2.70 -24.01 -7.58
N ASN A 160 2.14 -25.08 -7.03
CA ASN A 160 2.90 -26.27 -6.61
C ASN A 160 4.07 -25.96 -5.64
N GLY A 161 3.92 -24.95 -4.80
CA GLY A 161 4.96 -24.51 -3.85
C GLY A 161 6.00 -23.55 -4.44
N GLU A 162 5.94 -23.24 -5.74
CA GLU A 162 6.86 -22.33 -6.42
C GLU A 162 6.18 -20.99 -6.75
N PRO A 163 6.86 -19.85 -6.50
CA PRO A 163 6.32 -18.55 -6.84
C PRO A 163 6.46 -18.27 -8.34
N TYR A 164 5.37 -17.90 -8.97
CA TYR A 164 5.32 -17.46 -10.37
C TYR A 164 4.97 -15.98 -10.44
N VAL A 165 5.79 -15.17 -11.12
CA VAL A 165 5.51 -13.76 -11.37
C VAL A 165 4.60 -13.64 -12.59
N MET A 166 3.38 -13.17 -12.39
CA MET A 166 2.41 -12.99 -13.47
C MET A 166 2.70 -11.72 -14.27
N TYR A 167 2.88 -10.60 -13.59
CA TYR A 167 3.24 -9.30 -14.20
C TYR A 167 3.79 -8.33 -13.14
N ALA A 168 4.48 -7.28 -13.59
CA ALA A 168 5.10 -6.28 -12.73
C ALA A 168 4.99 -4.87 -13.35
N PRO A 169 3.81 -4.23 -13.33
CA PRO A 169 3.66 -2.86 -13.84
C PRO A 169 4.38 -1.84 -12.96
N VAL A 170 4.85 -0.77 -13.59
CA VAL A 170 5.31 0.44 -12.91
C VAL A 170 4.11 1.34 -12.63
N SER A 171 4.03 1.88 -11.41
CA SER A 171 3.08 2.93 -11.03
C SER A 171 3.85 4.18 -10.61
N TYR A 172 3.38 5.34 -11.02
CA TYR A 172 3.91 6.65 -10.69
C TYR A 172 2.78 7.61 -10.31
#